data_37fb809638e34c82037f314d8cd19fcd
#
_entry.id   37fb809638e34c82037f314d8cd19fcd
#
_cell.length_a   1.000
_cell.length_b   1.000
_cell.length_c   1.000
_cell.angle_alpha   90.00
_cell.angle_beta   90.00
_cell.angle_gamma   90.00
#
_symmetry.space_group_name_H-M   'P 1'
#
loop_
_entity.id
_entity.type
_entity.pdbx_description
1 polymer ?
#
loop_
_entity_poly.entity_id
_entity_poly.type
_entity_poly.pdbx_seq_one_letter_code
_entity_poly.pdbx_strand_id
1 'polypeptide(L)' 'MTNDEQIKKLSVQIDEFFLKLLQEYEISPLNLSAVISGRVYMLNESLGTSDDFKRLLEAILVIPATESIPQNTNIH' A
#
# COMPACT_ATOMS: atom_id res chain seq x y z
N MET A 1 -12.01 10.73 17.43
CA MET A 1 -11.85 10.29 16.03
C MET A 1 -12.17 8.79 15.93
N THR A 2 -13.02 8.43 15.01
CA THR A 2 -13.37 7.03 14.81
C THR A 2 -12.26 6.29 14.06
N ASN A 3 -12.26 4.97 14.18
CA ASN A 3 -11.28 4.16 13.43
C ASN A 3 -11.40 4.37 11.91
N ASP A 4 -12.63 4.56 11.42
CA ASP A 4 -12.86 4.79 9.99
C ASP A 4 -12.21 6.07 9.52
N GLU A 5 -12.29 7.13 10.31
CA GLU A 5 -11.67 8.41 9.98
C GLU A 5 -10.15 8.29 9.99
N GLN A 6 -9.60 7.57 10.96
CA GLN A 6 -8.17 7.34 11.04
C GLN A 6 -7.67 6.54 9.85
N ILE A 7 -8.41 5.51 9.46
CA ILE A 7 -8.04 4.68 8.32
C ILE A 7 -8.06 5.50 7.03
N LYS A 8 -9.07 6.37 6.86
CA LYS A 8 -9.13 7.24 5.69
C LYS A 8 -7.95 8.19 5.63
N LYS A 9 -7.61 8.82 6.76
CA LYS A 9 -6.45 9.72 6.80
C LYS A 9 -5.17 8.98 6.47
N LEU A 10 -4.99 7.81 7.05
CA LEU A 10 -3.81 6.99 6.80
C LEU A 10 -3.73 6.62 5.33
N SER A 11 -4.85 6.21 4.73
CA SER A 11 -4.89 5.82 3.32
C SER A 11 -4.47 6.98 2.42
N VAL A 12 -4.96 8.18 2.70
CA VAL A 12 -4.60 9.37 1.92
C VAL A 12 -3.10 9.64 2.04
N GLN A 13 -2.55 9.57 3.25
CA GLN A 13 -1.13 9.79 3.46
C GLN A 13 -0.27 8.78 2.73
N ILE A 14 -0.69 7.52 2.73
CA ILE A 14 0.03 6.46 2.03
C ILE A 14 -0.03 6.69 0.52
N ASP A 15 -1.19 7.03 0.00
CA ASP A 15 -1.35 7.30 -1.44
C ASP A 15 -0.45 8.45 -1.89
N GLU A 16 -0.43 9.53 -1.13
CA GLU A 16 0.45 10.67 -1.42
C GLU A 16 1.92 10.28 -1.38
N PHE A 17 2.28 9.46 -0.42
CA PHE A 17 3.64 8.96 -0.30
C PHE A 17 4.04 8.11 -1.51
N PHE A 18 3.15 7.23 -1.95
CA PHE A 18 3.40 6.41 -3.14
C PHE A 18 3.62 7.27 -4.37
N LEU A 19 2.73 8.24 -4.59
CA LEU A 19 2.85 9.12 -5.75
C LEU A 19 4.14 9.93 -5.72
N LYS A 20 4.53 10.39 -4.55
CA LYS A 20 5.77 11.13 -4.38
C LYS A 20 6.99 10.27 -4.74
N LEU A 21 7.01 9.02 -4.27
CA LEU A 21 8.10 8.10 -4.58
C LEU A 21 8.21 7.80 -6.06
N LEU A 22 7.07 7.61 -6.72
CA LEU A 22 7.06 7.36 -8.16
C LEU A 22 7.64 8.55 -8.92
N GLN A 23 7.37 9.77 -8.47
CA GLN A 23 7.90 10.97 -9.11
C GLN A 23 9.38 11.17 -8.83
N GLU A 24 9.81 10.96 -7.59
CA GLU A 24 11.19 11.22 -7.19
C GLU A 24 12.18 10.23 -7.79
N TYR A 25 11.80 8.97 -7.88
CA TYR A 25 12.74 7.91 -8.22
C TYR A 25 12.54 7.35 -9.62
N GLU A 26 11.54 7.83 -10.34
CA GLU A 26 11.24 7.35 -11.68
C GLU A 26 11.15 5.83 -11.76
N ILE A 27 10.64 5.24 -10.69
CA ILE A 27 10.49 3.79 -10.58
C ILE A 27 9.11 3.39 -11.06
N SER A 28 9.00 2.20 -11.66
CA SER A 28 7.68 1.72 -12.08
C SER A 28 6.80 1.38 -10.88
N PRO A 29 5.48 1.50 -11.01
CA PRO A 29 4.57 1.10 -9.92
C PRO A 29 4.77 -0.33 -9.48
N LEU A 30 5.05 -1.24 -10.40
CA LEU A 30 5.27 -2.63 -10.05
C LEU A 30 6.53 -2.82 -9.21
N ASN A 31 7.62 -2.16 -9.59
CA ASN A 31 8.87 -2.23 -8.83
C ASN A 31 8.70 -1.60 -7.45
N LEU A 32 8.00 -0.48 -7.37
CA LEU A 32 7.70 0.15 -6.08
C LEU A 32 6.89 -0.80 -5.21
N SER A 33 5.89 -1.46 -5.78
CA SER A 33 5.07 -2.43 -5.06
C SER A 33 5.90 -3.56 -4.48
N ALA A 34 6.87 -4.06 -5.25
CA ALA A 34 7.75 -5.13 -4.79
C ALA A 34 8.56 -4.68 -3.58
N VAL A 35 9.13 -3.47 -3.64
CA VAL A 35 9.93 -2.94 -2.54
C VAL A 35 9.06 -2.73 -1.29
N ILE A 36 7.92 -2.09 -1.46
CA ILE A 36 7.02 -1.82 -0.33
C ILE A 36 6.53 -3.11 0.31
N SER A 37 6.09 -4.06 -0.52
CA SER A 37 5.60 -5.35 -0.01
C SER A 37 6.69 -6.09 0.76
N GLY A 38 7.91 -6.08 0.25
CA GLY A 38 9.03 -6.70 0.92
C GLY A 38 9.32 -6.05 2.27
N ARG A 39 9.29 -4.72 2.31
CA ARG A 39 9.54 -4.01 3.57
C ARG A 39 8.42 -4.22 4.58
N VAL A 40 7.17 -4.24 4.13
CA VAL A 40 6.04 -4.51 5.02
C VAL A 40 6.12 -5.94 5.56
N TYR A 41 6.49 -6.90 4.72
CA TYR A 41 6.67 -8.27 5.17
C TYR A 41 7.77 -8.36 6.24
N MET A 42 8.90 -7.70 6.00
CA MET A 42 10.02 -7.69 6.95
C MET A 42 9.61 -7.07 8.29
N LEU A 43 8.80 -6.03 8.25
CA LEU A 43 8.26 -5.42 9.46
C LEU A 43 7.46 -6.45 10.27
N ASN A 44 6.58 -7.18 9.59
CA ASN A 44 5.76 -8.18 10.25
C ASN A 44 6.59 -9.34 10.80
N GLU A 45 7.63 -9.75 10.07
CA GLU A 45 8.56 -10.76 10.58
C GLU A 45 9.21 -10.30 11.89
N SER A 46 9.66 -9.05 11.92
CA SER A 46 10.30 -8.48 13.11
C SER A 46 9.37 -8.42 14.30
N LEU A 47 8.08 -8.24 14.06
CA LEU A 47 7.08 -8.10 15.12
C LEU A 47 6.36 -9.41 15.44
N GLY A 48 6.68 -10.49 14.74
CA GLY A 48 6.07 -11.79 14.98
C GLY A 48 4.66 -11.94 14.42
N THR A 49 4.29 -11.13 13.45
CA THR A 49 2.96 -11.13 12.88
C THR A 49 2.93 -11.55 11.41
N SER A 50 4.00 -12.18 10.92
CA SER A 50 4.10 -12.52 9.50
C SER A 50 3.04 -13.50 9.03
N ASP A 51 2.64 -14.47 9.86
CA ASP A 51 1.60 -15.41 9.49
C ASP A 51 0.24 -14.73 9.35
N ASP A 52 -0.05 -13.82 10.26
CA ASP A 52 -1.29 -13.04 10.18
C ASP A 52 -1.29 -12.14 8.96
N PHE A 53 -0.14 -11.56 8.62
CA PHE A 53 0.01 -10.73 7.44
C PHE A 53 -0.24 -11.53 6.17
N LYS A 54 0.28 -12.76 6.10
CA LYS A 54 0.05 -13.63 4.93
C LYS A 54 -1.43 -13.92 4.74
N ARG A 55 -2.14 -14.21 5.84
CA ARG A 55 -3.59 -14.45 5.77
C ARG A 55 -4.34 -13.21 5.33
N LEU A 56 -3.92 -12.04 5.82
CA LEU A 56 -4.52 -10.78 5.42
C LEU A 56 -4.33 -10.54 3.92
N LEU A 57 -3.13 -10.79 3.39
CA LEU A 57 -2.87 -10.64 1.96
C LEU A 57 -3.75 -11.56 1.12
N GLU A 58 -3.91 -12.80 1.56
CA GLU A 58 -4.78 -13.74 0.85
C GLU A 58 -6.21 -13.21 0.78
N ALA A 59 -6.71 -12.65 1.88
CA ALA A 59 -8.04 -12.06 1.93
C ALA A 59 -8.15 -10.87 0.98
N ILE A 60 -7.15 -10.00 0.96
CA ILE A 60 -7.14 -8.81 0.10
C ILE A 60 -7.14 -9.19 -1.37
N LEU A 61 -6.41 -10.25 -1.74
CA LEU A 61 -6.29 -10.65 -3.13
C LEU A 61 -7.60 -11.16 -3.75
N VAL A 62 -8.57 -11.54 -2.92
CA VAL A 62 -9.87 -11.98 -3.43
C VAL A 62 -10.90 -10.86 -3.46
N ILE A 63 -10.55 -9.66 -2.97
CA ILE A 63 -11.45 -8.52 -3.01
C ILE A 63 -11.33 -7.84 -4.37
N PRO A 64 -12.44 -7.64 -5.09
CA PRO A 64 -12.37 -6.89 -6.35
C PRO A 64 -11.84 -5.49 -6.14
N ALA A 65 -11.04 -5.00 -7.08
CA ALA A 65 -10.52 -3.65 -7.02
C ALA A 65 -11.66 -2.67 -7.35
N THR A 66 -12.26 -2.10 -6.33
CA THR A 66 -13.37 -1.15 -6.47
C THR A 66 -12.91 0.31 -6.35
N GLU A 67 -11.69 0.51 -5.90
CA GLU A 67 -11.11 1.84 -5.75
C GLU A 67 -9.72 1.85 -6.34
N SER A 68 -9.34 2.98 -6.89
CA SER A 68 -7.98 3.17 -7.36
C SER A 68 -7.37 4.37 -6.65
N ILE A 69 -6.04 4.41 -6.61
CA ILE A 69 -5.33 5.54 -6.04
C ILE A 69 -5.59 6.75 -6.94
N PRO A 70 -6.05 7.88 -6.37
CA PRO A 70 -6.28 9.08 -7.16
C PRO A 70 -5.00 9.54 -7.86
N GLN A 71 -5.11 9.81 -9.13
CA GLN A 71 -4.01 10.31 -9.92
C GLN A 71 -4.44 11.60 -10.60
N ASN A 72 -3.60 12.62 -10.47
CA ASN A 72 -3.90 13.91 -11.05
C ASN A 72 -3.65 13.96 -12.55
N THR A 73 -2.96 12.99 -13.06
CA THR A 73 -2.65 12.92 -14.49
C THR A 73 -3.00 11.56 -15.00
N ASN A 74 -3.28 11.51 -16.29
CA ASN A 74 -3.48 10.25 -16.97
C ASN A 74 -2.13 9.64 -17.27
N ILE A 75 -1.61 8.95 -16.30
CA ILE A 75 -0.34 8.27 -16.47
C ILE A 75 -0.66 6.90 -17.05
N HIS A 76 -0.32 6.75 -18.26
CA HIS A 76 -0.59 5.52 -18.97
C HIS A 76 0.68 5.01 -19.62
#